data_add9c3f2f34fa9b74e834dcb231797e3
#
_entry.id   add9c3f2f34fa9b74e834dcb231797e3
#
_cell.length_a   1.000
_cell.length_b   1.000
_cell.length_c   1.000
_cell.angle_alpha   90.00
_cell.angle_beta   90.00
_cell.angle_gamma   90.00
#
_symmetry.space_group_name_H-M   'P 1'
#
loop_
_entity.id
_entity.type
_entity.pdbx_description
1 polymer ?
#
loop_
_entity_poly.entity_id
_entity_poly.type
_entity_poly.pdbx_seq_one_letter_code
_entity_poly.pdbx_strand_id
1 'polypeptide(L)'
;MDKRMFQNKPVSLLGYGCMRFPTREENGERRIDRAEAEKLLDCAYAAGVNYYDTAYGYHGGESEQFLGEAMKKYPRESFYFATKLPIWMMQDDGPERMEEIFSDQLRRLQTDYIDFYLLHGVDADGFETVKRLGAYDFIRQKQAEGKVRHVGISFHDTPEVLEKILDTYAFDFVQIQLNYLDWTMQNAKRQYELLEERGIPCVVMEPVRGGALASLDKDAAAVLKQARPQDSVASWAMRFVASLPGVLTILSGMTTMDQLQDNLCTLSGFSPLSDADRDTLETAIGIFRKNGIIPCTGCWYCMDCPVGVQIPDNFSRYNIYTVTKDE
;
A
#
# COMPACT_ATOMS: atom_id res chain seq x y z
N MET A 1 -11.19 12.68 9.73
CA MET A 1 -9.94 12.01 9.25
C MET A 1 -8.78 12.95 9.47
N ASP A 2 -7.76 12.50 10.18
CA ASP A 2 -6.54 13.29 10.39
C ASP A 2 -5.74 13.41 9.10
N LYS A 3 -4.99 14.52 8.97
CA LYS A 3 -4.22 14.82 7.77
C LYS A 3 -2.80 15.20 8.12
N ARG A 4 -1.86 14.88 7.22
CA ARG A 4 -0.47 15.33 7.26
C ARG A 4 -0.18 16.27 6.11
N MET A 5 0.71 17.22 6.35
CA MET A 5 1.05 18.21 5.32
C MET A 5 2.13 17.68 4.40
N PHE A 6 1.88 17.73 3.10
CA PHE A 6 2.84 17.43 2.06
C PHE A 6 2.94 18.63 1.11
N GLN A 7 4.08 19.30 1.09
CA GLN A 7 4.32 20.50 0.25
C GLN A 7 3.13 21.52 0.32
N ASN A 8 2.68 21.83 1.54
CA ASN A 8 1.53 22.71 1.83
C ASN A 8 0.15 22.18 1.41
N LYS A 9 0.02 20.90 1.08
CA LYS A 9 -1.26 20.24 0.79
C LYS A 9 -1.61 19.23 1.87
N PRO A 10 -2.86 19.21 2.36
CA PRO A 10 -3.29 18.24 3.37
C PRO A 10 -3.59 16.90 2.72
N VAL A 11 -2.85 15.85 3.09
CA VAL A 11 -3.06 14.45 2.70
C VAL A 11 -3.64 13.69 3.89
N SER A 12 -4.72 12.92 3.68
CA SER A 12 -5.34 12.10 4.73
C SER A 12 -4.37 11.02 5.23
N LEU A 13 -4.34 10.83 6.55
CA LEU A 13 -3.48 9.81 7.17
C LEU A 13 -3.88 8.38 6.73
N LEU A 14 -5.18 8.14 6.47
CA LEU A 14 -5.66 6.95 5.78
C LEU A 14 -5.72 7.21 4.27
N GLY A 15 -5.03 6.39 3.49
CA GLY A 15 -5.17 6.27 2.05
C GLY A 15 -6.00 5.05 1.68
N TYR A 16 -6.84 5.15 0.65
CA TYR A 16 -7.63 4.03 0.15
C TYR A 16 -6.79 3.24 -0.88
N GLY A 17 -6.42 1.99 -0.53
CA GLY A 17 -5.71 1.07 -1.41
C GLY A 17 -6.68 0.30 -2.32
N CYS A 18 -6.68 0.59 -3.62
CA CYS A 18 -7.63 0.05 -4.59
C CYS A 18 -7.28 -1.36 -5.10
N MET A 19 -6.23 -1.99 -4.57
CA MET A 19 -5.86 -3.37 -4.92
C MET A 19 -6.85 -4.42 -4.39
N ARG A 20 -7.64 -4.07 -3.37
CA ARG A 20 -8.53 -5.01 -2.67
C ARG A 20 -9.99 -4.54 -2.68
N PHE A 21 -10.46 -3.97 -3.79
CA PHE A 21 -11.88 -3.73 -3.96
C PHE A 21 -12.69 -5.03 -3.77
N PRO A 22 -13.91 -4.97 -3.22
CA PRO A 22 -14.79 -6.12 -3.18
C PRO A 22 -15.01 -6.66 -4.60
N THR A 23 -15.03 -7.98 -4.72
CA THR A 23 -15.18 -8.66 -6.01
C THR A 23 -16.34 -9.64 -5.99
N ARG A 24 -16.95 -9.86 -7.14
CA ARG A 24 -17.95 -10.89 -7.40
C ARG A 24 -17.52 -11.76 -8.58
N GLU A 25 -18.03 -12.96 -8.63
CA GLU A 25 -17.86 -13.82 -9.79
C GLU A 25 -18.89 -13.43 -10.86
N GLU A 26 -18.43 -13.17 -12.08
CA GLU A 26 -19.26 -12.82 -13.21
C GLU A 26 -18.74 -13.58 -14.45
N ASN A 27 -19.56 -14.47 -14.99
CA ASN A 27 -19.22 -15.35 -16.14
C ASN A 27 -17.93 -16.17 -15.94
N GLY A 28 -17.63 -16.60 -14.72
CA GLY A 28 -16.41 -17.35 -14.38
C GLY A 28 -15.15 -16.50 -14.21
N GLU A 29 -15.28 -15.18 -14.30
CA GLU A 29 -14.21 -14.22 -14.01
C GLU A 29 -14.48 -13.44 -12.73
N ARG A 30 -13.41 -13.14 -12.00
CA ARG A 30 -13.48 -12.33 -10.80
C ARG A 30 -13.41 -10.84 -11.16
N ARG A 31 -14.53 -10.13 -11.02
CA ARG A 31 -14.68 -8.72 -11.34
C ARG A 31 -14.92 -7.88 -10.09
N ILE A 32 -14.64 -6.58 -10.17
CA ILE A 32 -14.97 -5.64 -9.08
C ILE A 32 -16.50 -5.62 -8.89
N ASP A 33 -16.95 -5.82 -7.64
CA ASP A 33 -18.34 -5.51 -7.28
C ASP A 33 -18.47 -3.99 -7.18
N ARG A 34 -18.82 -3.39 -8.31
CA ARG A 34 -18.86 -1.93 -8.49
C ARG A 34 -19.79 -1.24 -7.51
N ALA A 35 -20.93 -1.87 -7.21
CA ALA A 35 -21.92 -1.30 -6.29
C ALA A 35 -21.41 -1.25 -4.85
N GLU A 36 -20.78 -2.32 -4.38
CA GLU A 36 -20.20 -2.35 -3.03
C GLU A 36 -18.93 -1.49 -2.95
N ALA A 37 -18.06 -1.55 -3.96
CA ALA A 37 -16.86 -0.73 -4.02
C ALA A 37 -17.16 0.78 -4.04
N GLU A 38 -18.21 1.21 -4.76
CA GLU A 38 -18.63 2.60 -4.80
C GLU A 38 -19.13 3.09 -3.44
N LYS A 39 -19.91 2.29 -2.70
CA LYS A 39 -20.34 2.62 -1.33
C LYS A 39 -19.16 2.85 -0.38
N LEU A 40 -18.12 2.02 -0.53
CA LEU A 40 -16.89 2.16 0.27
C LEU A 40 -16.16 3.45 -0.07
N LEU A 41 -16.01 3.76 -1.37
CA LEU A 41 -15.36 5.00 -1.82
C LEU A 41 -16.14 6.24 -1.34
N ASP A 42 -17.49 6.21 -1.43
CA ASP A 42 -18.35 7.31 -0.97
C ASP A 42 -18.22 7.54 0.54
N CYS A 43 -18.22 6.48 1.32
CA CYS A 43 -18.03 6.55 2.77
C CYS A 43 -16.63 7.10 3.12
N ALA A 44 -15.59 6.61 2.45
CA ALA A 44 -14.21 7.07 2.66
C ALA A 44 -14.07 8.56 2.31
N TYR A 45 -14.59 8.98 1.16
CA TYR A 45 -14.55 10.38 0.74
C TYR A 45 -15.31 11.29 1.72
N ALA A 46 -16.53 10.92 2.11
CA ALA A 46 -17.34 11.66 3.07
C ALA A 46 -16.67 11.79 4.44
N ALA A 47 -15.89 10.78 4.86
CA ALA A 47 -15.07 10.81 6.08
C ALA A 47 -13.78 11.64 5.95
N GLY A 48 -13.48 12.18 4.77
CA GLY A 48 -12.33 13.05 4.51
C GLY A 48 -11.05 12.33 4.07
N VAL A 49 -11.14 11.06 3.66
CA VAL A 49 -10.06 10.37 2.94
C VAL A 49 -9.92 11.03 1.57
N ASN A 50 -8.68 11.43 1.24
CA ASN A 50 -8.43 12.14 -0.01
C ASN A 50 -7.24 11.57 -0.81
N TYR A 51 -6.67 10.43 -0.44
CA TYR A 51 -5.61 9.75 -1.18
C TYR A 51 -6.11 8.37 -1.63
N TYR A 52 -6.15 8.14 -2.95
CA TYR A 52 -6.64 6.91 -3.57
C TYR A 52 -5.52 6.30 -4.41
N ASP A 53 -5.01 5.14 -3.96
CA ASP A 53 -3.89 4.43 -4.57
C ASP A 53 -4.38 3.29 -5.45
N THR A 54 -4.03 3.32 -6.72
CA THR A 54 -4.29 2.26 -7.69
C THR A 54 -3.03 1.87 -8.47
N ALA A 55 -3.14 0.97 -9.44
CA ALA A 55 -2.07 0.65 -10.39
C ALA A 55 -2.64 0.04 -11.67
N TYR A 56 -1.85 0.09 -12.75
CA TYR A 56 -2.22 -0.33 -14.10
C TYR A 56 -2.75 -1.77 -14.17
N GLY A 57 -2.16 -2.70 -13.40
CA GLY A 57 -2.52 -4.12 -13.39
C GLY A 57 -3.54 -4.53 -12.33
N TYR A 58 -3.98 -3.65 -11.43
CA TYR A 58 -4.89 -4.04 -10.35
C TYR A 58 -6.24 -4.49 -10.88
N HIS A 59 -6.76 -5.60 -10.37
CA HIS A 59 -8.00 -6.25 -10.84
C HIS A 59 -7.99 -6.52 -12.35
N GLY A 60 -6.86 -7.01 -12.89
CA GLY A 60 -6.74 -7.26 -14.33
C GLY A 60 -6.81 -6.00 -15.20
N GLY A 61 -6.50 -4.83 -14.64
CA GLY A 61 -6.57 -3.52 -15.29
C GLY A 61 -7.91 -2.78 -15.11
N GLU A 62 -8.86 -3.36 -14.37
CA GLU A 62 -10.19 -2.74 -14.15
C GLU A 62 -10.14 -1.62 -13.09
N SER A 63 -9.17 -1.66 -12.16
CA SER A 63 -9.15 -0.78 -10.99
C SER A 63 -9.07 0.70 -11.35
N GLU A 64 -8.19 1.11 -12.27
CA GLU A 64 -8.07 2.52 -12.69
C GLU A 64 -9.34 3.02 -13.38
N GLN A 65 -9.93 2.22 -14.27
CA GLN A 65 -11.16 2.59 -14.95
C GLN A 65 -12.32 2.75 -13.96
N PHE A 66 -12.50 1.78 -13.07
CA PHE A 66 -13.55 1.85 -12.05
C PHE A 66 -13.36 3.07 -11.13
N LEU A 67 -12.13 3.32 -10.65
CA LEU A 67 -11.83 4.45 -9.79
C LEU A 67 -12.11 5.78 -10.48
N GLY A 68 -11.69 5.94 -11.74
CA GLY A 68 -11.96 7.16 -12.53
C GLY A 68 -13.46 7.42 -12.69
N GLU A 69 -14.25 6.39 -12.99
CA GLU A 69 -15.72 6.50 -13.12
C GLU A 69 -16.39 6.84 -11.78
N ALA A 70 -16.04 6.13 -10.69
CA ALA A 70 -16.63 6.30 -9.37
C ALA A 70 -16.34 7.68 -8.76
N MET A 71 -15.13 8.21 -8.97
CA MET A 71 -14.69 9.48 -8.39
C MET A 71 -15.09 10.71 -9.21
N LYS A 72 -15.61 10.54 -10.44
CA LYS A 72 -16.01 11.64 -11.32
C LYS A 72 -17.09 12.57 -10.75
N LYS A 73 -17.90 12.07 -9.83
CA LYS A 73 -18.95 12.84 -9.13
C LYS A 73 -18.41 13.85 -8.12
N TYR A 74 -17.14 13.77 -7.76
CA TYR A 74 -16.48 14.66 -6.80
C TYR A 74 -15.57 15.67 -7.51
N PRO A 75 -15.37 16.89 -6.95
CA PRO A 75 -14.42 17.85 -7.49
C PRO A 75 -13.02 17.25 -7.56
N ARG A 76 -12.40 17.27 -8.74
CA ARG A 76 -11.09 16.60 -9.00
C ARG A 76 -9.98 17.08 -8.07
N GLU A 77 -10.00 18.35 -7.70
CA GLU A 77 -9.03 18.99 -6.81
C GLU A 77 -9.24 18.63 -5.33
N SER A 78 -10.33 17.97 -4.97
CA SER A 78 -10.63 17.60 -3.58
C SER A 78 -9.97 16.30 -3.12
N PHE A 79 -9.36 15.55 -4.04
CA PHE A 79 -8.68 14.29 -3.77
C PHE A 79 -7.44 14.11 -4.65
N TYR A 80 -6.62 13.12 -4.30
CA TYR A 80 -5.40 12.76 -5.00
C TYR A 80 -5.51 11.36 -5.59
N PHE A 81 -5.19 11.22 -6.89
CA PHE A 81 -4.92 9.94 -7.52
C PHE A 81 -3.45 9.59 -7.42
N ALA A 82 -3.17 8.39 -6.93
CA ALA A 82 -1.87 7.75 -7.03
C ALA A 82 -1.98 6.54 -7.95
N THR A 83 -1.14 6.48 -9.00
CA THR A 83 -0.99 5.29 -9.83
C THR A 83 0.47 5.10 -10.23
N LYS A 84 0.77 4.00 -10.94
CA LYS A 84 2.15 3.53 -11.02
C LYS A 84 2.49 3.05 -12.44
N LEU A 85 3.69 3.36 -12.91
CA LEU A 85 4.27 2.84 -14.15
C LEU A 85 4.79 1.42 -13.90
N PRO A 86 4.23 0.36 -14.52
CA PRO A 86 4.56 -1.02 -14.23
C PRO A 86 5.89 -1.43 -14.90
N ILE A 87 7.01 -1.27 -14.20
CA ILE A 87 8.36 -1.49 -14.75
C ILE A 87 8.56 -2.93 -15.23
N TRP A 88 8.03 -3.92 -14.50
CA TRP A 88 8.17 -5.33 -14.89
C TRP A 88 7.42 -5.71 -16.18
N MET A 89 6.41 -4.95 -16.58
CA MET A 89 5.68 -5.18 -17.83
C MET A 89 6.42 -4.67 -19.07
N MET A 90 7.57 -4.01 -18.89
CA MET A 90 8.33 -3.34 -19.96
C MET A 90 9.76 -3.87 -20.08
N GLN A 91 10.05 -5.07 -19.56
CA GLN A 91 11.41 -5.61 -19.57
C GLN A 91 11.97 -5.77 -20.99
N ASP A 92 11.12 -6.15 -21.94
CA ASP A 92 11.49 -6.38 -23.36
C ASP A 92 11.02 -5.24 -24.30
N ASP A 93 10.34 -4.21 -23.75
CA ASP A 93 9.78 -3.11 -24.53
C ASP A 93 10.76 -1.93 -24.67
N GLY A 94 10.46 -1.02 -25.60
CA GLY A 94 11.12 0.26 -25.76
C GLY A 94 10.47 1.38 -24.95
N PRO A 95 11.07 2.60 -24.98
CA PRO A 95 10.53 3.77 -24.26
C PRO A 95 9.12 4.21 -24.70
N GLU A 96 8.72 3.90 -25.93
CA GLU A 96 7.41 4.24 -26.49
C GLU A 96 6.27 3.61 -25.66
N ARG A 97 6.52 2.42 -25.08
CA ARG A 97 5.53 1.72 -24.24
C ARG A 97 5.17 2.51 -22.99
N MET A 98 6.10 3.29 -22.44
CA MET A 98 5.81 4.13 -21.28
C MET A 98 4.78 5.21 -21.60
N GLU A 99 4.87 5.84 -22.78
CA GLU A 99 3.90 6.85 -23.23
C GLU A 99 2.51 6.26 -23.47
N GLU A 100 2.44 5.07 -24.07
CA GLU A 100 1.17 4.35 -24.27
C GLU A 100 0.48 4.06 -22.94
N ILE A 101 1.22 3.46 -21.97
CA ILE A 101 0.71 3.14 -20.64
C ILE A 101 0.26 4.41 -19.92
N PHE A 102 1.09 5.46 -19.91
CA PHE A 102 0.76 6.71 -19.23
C PHE A 102 -0.50 7.37 -19.81
N SER A 103 -0.61 7.41 -21.14
CA SER A 103 -1.79 7.95 -21.82
C SER A 103 -3.05 7.12 -21.52
N ASP A 104 -2.91 5.78 -21.47
CA ASP A 104 -4.01 4.88 -21.12
C ASP A 104 -4.46 5.07 -19.66
N GLN A 105 -3.52 5.28 -18.72
CA GLN A 105 -3.81 5.57 -17.31
C GLN A 105 -4.61 6.86 -17.15
N LEU A 106 -4.23 7.94 -17.82
CA LEU A 106 -5.00 9.20 -17.81
C LEU A 106 -6.43 8.98 -18.35
N ARG A 107 -6.55 8.22 -19.44
CA ARG A 107 -7.86 7.88 -20.04
C ARG A 107 -8.71 7.04 -19.08
N ARG A 108 -8.15 6.00 -18.44
CA ARG A 108 -8.86 5.12 -17.49
C ARG A 108 -9.30 5.90 -16.25
N LEU A 109 -8.43 6.72 -15.69
CA LEU A 109 -8.73 7.57 -14.53
C LEU A 109 -9.59 8.80 -14.86
N GLN A 110 -9.88 9.04 -16.17
CA GLN A 110 -10.67 10.17 -16.64
C GLN A 110 -10.18 11.52 -16.11
N THR A 111 -8.88 11.76 -16.17
CA THR A 111 -8.21 12.95 -15.64
C THR A 111 -7.11 13.43 -16.57
N ASP A 112 -6.78 14.72 -16.52
CA ASP A 112 -5.71 15.32 -17.30
C ASP A 112 -4.35 15.26 -16.60
N TYR A 113 -4.33 14.91 -15.30
CA TYR A 113 -3.12 14.82 -14.50
C TYR A 113 -3.24 13.76 -13.37
N ILE A 114 -2.09 13.24 -12.97
CA ILE A 114 -1.92 12.33 -11.82
C ILE A 114 -1.22 13.08 -10.70
N ASP A 115 -1.73 12.98 -9.47
CA ASP A 115 -1.14 13.68 -8.33
C ASP A 115 0.15 13.00 -7.85
N PHE A 116 0.14 11.68 -7.68
CA PHE A 116 1.26 10.87 -7.21
C PHE A 116 1.54 9.77 -8.22
N TYR A 117 2.68 9.84 -8.91
CA TYR A 117 3.05 8.85 -9.93
C TYR A 117 4.33 8.13 -9.55
N LEU A 118 4.27 6.79 -9.51
CA LEU A 118 5.35 5.96 -8.99
C LEU A 118 5.94 5.06 -10.08
N LEU A 119 7.24 4.79 -10.00
CA LEU A 119 7.83 3.61 -10.59
C LEU A 119 7.39 2.41 -9.75
N HIS A 120 6.73 1.41 -10.36
CA HIS A 120 6.02 0.36 -9.64
C HIS A 120 6.88 -0.87 -9.42
N GLY A 121 6.94 -1.35 -8.15
CA GLY A 121 7.53 -2.64 -7.81
C GLY A 121 9.03 -2.72 -8.09
N VAL A 122 9.77 -1.66 -7.76
CA VAL A 122 11.20 -1.59 -8.05
C VAL A 122 11.99 -2.33 -6.97
N ASP A 123 12.69 -3.36 -7.40
CA ASP A 123 13.76 -4.08 -6.74
C ASP A 123 15.10 -3.84 -7.47
N ALA A 124 16.14 -4.63 -7.20
CA ALA A 124 17.44 -4.49 -7.84
C ALA A 124 17.37 -4.64 -9.38
N ASP A 125 16.63 -5.62 -9.88
CA ASP A 125 16.47 -5.88 -11.32
C ASP A 125 15.59 -4.82 -11.99
N GLY A 126 14.51 -4.42 -11.31
CA GLY A 126 13.64 -3.32 -11.71
C GLY A 126 14.41 -2.01 -11.80
N PHE A 127 15.38 -1.76 -10.91
CA PHE A 127 16.22 -0.58 -10.96
C PHE A 127 17.12 -0.54 -12.20
N GLU A 128 17.69 -1.68 -12.61
CA GLU A 128 18.46 -1.76 -13.87
C GLU A 128 17.54 -1.50 -15.08
N THR A 129 16.28 -2.00 -15.03
CA THR A 129 15.28 -1.71 -16.07
C THR A 129 14.90 -0.22 -16.11
N VAL A 130 14.70 0.42 -14.95
CA VAL A 130 14.48 1.87 -14.86
C VAL A 130 15.59 2.66 -15.56
N LYS A 131 16.85 2.31 -15.31
CA LYS A 131 18.00 2.95 -15.95
C LYS A 131 18.03 2.70 -17.47
N ARG A 132 17.86 1.45 -17.89
CA ARG A 132 17.88 1.05 -19.30
C ARG A 132 16.81 1.75 -20.13
N LEU A 133 15.59 1.90 -19.60
CA LEU A 133 14.47 2.54 -20.29
C LEU A 133 14.48 4.07 -20.15
N GLY A 134 15.27 4.65 -19.25
CA GLY A 134 15.16 6.06 -18.90
C GLY A 134 13.82 6.39 -18.20
N ALA A 135 13.24 5.43 -17.47
CA ALA A 135 11.91 5.58 -16.89
C ALA A 135 11.82 6.70 -15.84
N TYR A 136 12.92 6.96 -15.11
CA TYR A 136 12.98 8.11 -14.21
C TYR A 136 12.90 9.44 -14.96
N ASP A 137 13.66 9.61 -16.05
CA ASP A 137 13.63 10.81 -16.86
C ASP A 137 12.26 11.01 -17.52
N PHE A 138 11.62 9.93 -17.95
CA PHE A 138 10.26 9.96 -18.49
C PHE A 138 9.26 10.51 -17.46
N ILE A 139 9.22 9.96 -16.22
CA ILE A 139 8.25 10.46 -15.22
C ILE A 139 8.57 11.92 -14.79
N ARG A 140 9.84 12.32 -14.76
CA ARG A 140 10.25 13.71 -14.51
C ARG A 140 9.85 14.64 -15.64
N GLN A 141 9.91 14.17 -16.89
CA GLN A 141 9.39 14.91 -18.04
C GLN A 141 7.87 15.12 -17.90
N LYS A 142 7.10 14.10 -17.53
CA LYS A 142 5.65 14.22 -17.28
C LYS A 142 5.33 15.20 -16.15
N GLN A 143 6.20 15.28 -15.15
CA GLN A 143 6.09 16.28 -14.09
C GLN A 143 6.35 17.70 -14.64
N ALA A 144 7.37 17.90 -15.46
CA ALA A 144 7.66 19.17 -16.10
C ALA A 144 6.54 19.63 -17.06
N GLU A 145 5.87 18.68 -17.74
CA GLU A 145 4.68 18.93 -18.56
C GLU A 145 3.42 19.27 -17.74
N GLY A 146 3.47 19.15 -16.40
CA GLY A 146 2.34 19.39 -15.51
C GLY A 146 1.30 18.26 -15.48
N LYS A 147 1.58 17.13 -16.14
CA LYS A 147 0.72 15.93 -16.16
C LYS A 147 0.91 15.03 -14.92
N VAL A 148 2.01 15.18 -14.21
CA VAL A 148 2.31 14.55 -12.94
C VAL A 148 2.65 15.63 -11.92
N ARG A 149 2.12 15.52 -10.71
CA ARG A 149 2.41 16.50 -9.65
C ARG A 149 3.61 16.10 -8.81
N HIS A 150 3.66 14.84 -8.38
CA HIS A 150 4.69 14.31 -7.49
C HIS A 150 5.18 12.96 -8.00
N VAL A 151 6.48 12.78 -7.98
CA VAL A 151 7.19 11.60 -8.51
C VAL A 151 7.70 10.75 -7.36
N GLY A 152 7.37 9.44 -7.38
CA GLY A 152 7.77 8.50 -6.35
C GLY A 152 8.21 7.15 -6.89
N ILE A 153 8.48 6.24 -5.96
CA ILE A 153 8.84 4.85 -6.21
C ILE A 153 8.08 3.93 -5.25
N SER A 154 7.60 2.81 -5.74
CA SER A 154 7.10 1.69 -4.94
C SER A 154 8.20 0.65 -4.84
N PHE A 155 8.77 0.48 -3.64
CA PHE A 155 10.00 -0.25 -3.41
C PHE A 155 9.76 -1.59 -2.69
N HIS A 156 10.47 -2.65 -3.15
CA HIS A 156 10.29 -4.02 -2.67
C HIS A 156 11.61 -4.81 -2.60
N ASP A 157 12.63 -4.27 -1.93
CA ASP A 157 13.92 -4.94 -1.80
C ASP A 157 14.58 -4.58 -0.45
N THR A 158 15.87 -4.80 -0.33
CA THR A 158 16.67 -4.53 0.88
C THR A 158 16.99 -3.04 1.06
N PRO A 159 17.31 -2.60 2.28
CA PRO A 159 17.71 -1.21 2.53
C PRO A 159 18.89 -0.74 1.69
N GLU A 160 19.86 -1.63 1.39
CA GLU A 160 21.04 -1.31 0.60
C GLU A 160 20.68 -0.96 -0.85
N VAL A 161 19.69 -1.67 -1.42
CA VAL A 161 19.17 -1.37 -2.76
C VAL A 161 18.41 -0.04 -2.75
N LEU A 162 17.59 0.21 -1.71
CA LEU A 162 16.90 1.49 -1.56
C LEU A 162 17.90 2.65 -1.47
N GLU A 163 18.95 2.53 -0.65
CA GLU A 163 19.99 3.55 -0.52
C GLU A 163 20.64 3.87 -1.87
N LYS A 164 21.04 2.85 -2.64
CA LYS A 164 21.61 3.01 -3.97
C LYS A 164 20.67 3.75 -4.93
N ILE A 165 19.36 3.45 -4.88
CA ILE A 165 18.35 4.13 -5.69
C ILE A 165 18.22 5.59 -5.31
N LEU A 166 18.16 5.90 -3.99
CA LEU A 166 18.03 7.25 -3.46
C LEU A 166 19.30 8.10 -3.65
N ASP A 167 20.47 7.48 -3.75
CA ASP A 167 21.72 8.16 -4.11
C ASP A 167 21.81 8.48 -5.61
N THR A 168 21.03 7.74 -6.44
CA THR A 168 21.02 7.92 -7.90
C THR A 168 19.93 8.91 -8.34
N TYR A 169 18.74 8.83 -7.74
CA TYR A 169 17.56 9.58 -8.15
C TYR A 169 16.89 10.29 -6.97
N ALA A 170 16.37 11.50 -7.22
CA ALA A 170 15.59 12.25 -6.24
C ALA A 170 14.09 11.98 -6.43
N PHE A 171 13.42 11.55 -5.37
CA PHE A 171 11.97 11.33 -5.34
C PHE A 171 11.29 12.30 -4.38
N ASP A 172 10.05 12.70 -4.70
CA ASP A 172 9.25 13.57 -3.83
C ASP A 172 8.69 12.77 -2.63
N PHE A 173 8.53 11.45 -2.76
CA PHE A 173 8.06 10.51 -1.73
C PHE A 173 8.47 9.08 -2.11
N VAL A 174 8.46 8.18 -1.15
CA VAL A 174 8.73 6.74 -1.36
C VAL A 174 7.66 5.89 -0.70
N GLN A 175 7.18 4.86 -1.41
CA GLN A 175 6.24 3.88 -0.89
C GLN A 175 6.97 2.60 -0.53
N ILE A 176 6.89 2.19 0.75
CA ILE A 176 7.50 0.96 1.27
C ILE A 176 6.47 0.10 2.00
N GLN A 177 6.75 -1.21 2.07
CA GLN A 177 6.02 -2.11 2.94
C GLN A 177 6.48 -1.90 4.38
N LEU A 178 5.55 -1.53 5.27
CA LEU A 178 5.88 -1.26 6.65
C LEU A 178 4.75 -1.63 7.60
N ASN A 179 5.05 -2.46 8.60
CA ASN A 179 4.21 -2.78 9.74
C ASN A 179 5.11 -3.21 10.91
N TYR A 180 4.54 -3.41 12.10
CA TYR A 180 5.32 -3.75 13.29
C TYR A 180 6.06 -5.10 13.20
N LEU A 181 5.61 -6.04 12.38
CA LEU A 181 6.26 -7.33 12.20
C LEU A 181 7.43 -7.21 11.22
N ASP A 182 7.21 -6.55 10.08
CA ASP A 182 8.22 -6.32 9.05
C ASP A 182 9.26 -5.27 9.47
N TRP A 183 8.97 -4.49 10.51
CA TRP A 183 9.92 -3.57 11.14
C TRP A 183 11.29 -4.20 11.38
N THR A 184 11.28 -5.47 11.78
CA THR A 184 12.51 -6.26 11.98
C THR A 184 12.68 -7.39 10.96
N MET A 185 11.60 -8.04 10.51
CA MET A 185 11.71 -9.22 9.63
C MET A 185 12.15 -8.89 8.21
N GLN A 186 11.76 -7.73 7.68
CA GLN A 186 12.15 -7.25 6.34
C GLN A 186 13.04 -6.01 6.40
N ASN A 187 13.65 -5.72 7.56
CA ASN A 187 14.44 -4.51 7.77
C ASN A 187 13.71 -3.22 7.39
N ALA A 188 12.37 -3.20 7.48
CA ALA A 188 11.56 -2.01 7.16
C ALA A 188 11.95 -0.82 8.05
N LYS A 189 12.45 -1.08 9.27
CA LYS A 189 13.03 -0.04 10.14
C LYS A 189 14.14 0.72 9.41
N ARG A 190 15.13 0.02 8.86
CA ARG A 190 16.26 0.70 8.18
C ARG A 190 15.81 1.42 6.91
N GLN A 191 14.86 0.86 6.17
CA GLN A 191 14.27 1.56 5.01
C GLN A 191 13.60 2.87 5.44
N TYR A 192 12.80 2.83 6.51
CA TYR A 192 12.15 4.03 7.04
C TYR A 192 13.17 5.07 7.53
N GLU A 193 14.21 4.64 8.26
CA GLU A 193 15.29 5.52 8.73
C GLU A 193 16.03 6.20 7.57
N LEU A 194 16.32 5.48 6.49
CA LEU A 194 16.91 6.04 5.26
C LEU A 194 16.06 7.17 4.66
N LEU A 195 14.74 7.03 4.68
CA LEU A 195 13.83 8.06 4.21
C LEU A 195 13.81 9.27 5.17
N GLU A 196 13.75 9.01 6.47
CA GLU A 196 13.73 10.04 7.51
C GLU A 196 15.03 10.86 7.51
N GLU A 197 16.20 10.21 7.41
CA GLU A 197 17.52 10.85 7.28
C GLU A 197 17.62 11.79 6.08
N ARG A 198 16.90 11.47 4.99
CA ARG A 198 16.86 12.26 3.75
C ARG A 198 15.69 13.25 3.69
N GLY A 199 14.82 13.26 4.70
CA GLY A 199 13.63 14.10 4.72
C GLY A 199 12.59 13.73 3.64
N ILE A 200 12.58 12.47 3.19
CA ILE A 200 11.66 11.97 2.16
C ILE A 200 10.41 11.39 2.82
N PRO A 201 9.21 11.92 2.53
CA PRO A 201 7.97 11.38 3.08
C PRO A 201 7.72 9.93 2.67
N CYS A 202 7.26 9.13 3.64
CA CYS A 202 6.96 7.71 3.48
C CYS A 202 5.47 7.48 3.23
N VAL A 203 5.11 6.82 2.14
CA VAL A 203 3.79 6.22 1.93
C VAL A 203 3.88 4.74 2.33
N VAL A 204 2.97 4.27 3.19
CA VAL A 204 3.05 2.91 3.70
C VAL A 204 2.06 2.00 3.00
N MET A 205 2.55 0.89 2.44
CA MET A 205 1.75 -0.24 1.97
C MET A 205 1.85 -1.43 2.92
N GLU A 206 0.88 -2.34 2.85
CA GLU A 206 0.81 -3.55 3.70
C GLU A 206 0.86 -3.28 5.23
N PRO A 207 0.14 -2.26 5.74
CA PRO A 207 0.17 -1.95 7.16
C PRO A 207 -0.34 -3.10 8.04
N VAL A 208 -1.26 -3.92 7.51
CA VAL A 208 -1.80 -5.11 8.18
C VAL A 208 -1.31 -6.43 7.56
N ARG A 209 -0.28 -6.37 6.71
CA ARG A 209 0.40 -7.53 6.11
C ARG A 209 -0.56 -8.52 5.44
N GLY A 210 -1.29 -8.03 4.43
CA GLY A 210 -2.28 -8.84 3.71
C GLY A 210 -3.46 -9.32 4.56
N GLY A 211 -3.65 -8.75 5.76
CA GLY A 211 -4.66 -9.16 6.74
C GLY A 211 -4.12 -10.06 7.86
N ALA A 212 -2.88 -10.55 7.77
CA ALA A 212 -2.29 -11.41 8.80
C ALA A 212 -2.25 -10.75 10.19
N LEU A 213 -2.05 -9.43 10.24
CA LEU A 213 -2.01 -8.68 11.49
C LEU A 213 -3.41 -8.26 12.00
N ALA A 214 -4.46 -8.58 11.27
CA ALA A 214 -5.84 -8.43 11.73
C ALA A 214 -6.36 -9.69 12.45
N SER A 215 -5.70 -10.85 12.23
CA SER A 215 -6.10 -12.17 12.75
C SER A 215 -4.89 -12.85 13.39
N LEU A 216 -4.42 -12.31 14.51
CA LEU A 216 -3.37 -12.91 15.31
C LEU A 216 -3.88 -14.16 16.04
N ASP A 217 -2.96 -15.02 16.50
CA ASP A 217 -3.30 -16.11 17.41
C ASP A 217 -3.98 -15.59 18.70
N LYS A 218 -4.71 -16.48 19.37
CA LYS A 218 -5.56 -16.12 20.53
C LYS A 218 -4.76 -15.45 21.65
N ASP A 219 -3.54 -15.91 21.90
CA ASP A 219 -2.74 -15.42 23.03
C ASP A 219 -2.15 -14.03 22.72
N ALA A 220 -1.63 -13.83 21.50
CA ALA A 220 -1.16 -12.52 21.07
C ALA A 220 -2.31 -11.51 20.98
N ALA A 221 -3.46 -11.92 20.42
CA ALA A 221 -4.65 -11.07 20.37
C ALA A 221 -5.18 -10.70 21.76
N ALA A 222 -5.15 -11.64 22.73
CA ALA A 222 -5.58 -11.39 24.11
C ALA A 222 -4.76 -10.29 24.78
N VAL A 223 -3.44 -10.26 24.58
CA VAL A 223 -2.56 -9.20 25.10
C VAL A 223 -2.99 -7.83 24.59
N LEU A 224 -3.24 -7.71 23.29
CA LEU A 224 -3.68 -6.45 22.66
C LEU A 224 -5.07 -6.03 23.16
N LYS A 225 -6.01 -6.97 23.24
CA LYS A 225 -7.37 -6.74 23.73
C LYS A 225 -7.44 -6.40 25.20
N GLN A 226 -6.54 -6.93 26.04
CA GLN A 226 -6.46 -6.56 27.45
C GLN A 226 -6.05 -5.11 27.63
N ALA A 227 -5.10 -4.61 26.82
CA ALA A 227 -4.64 -3.22 26.89
C ALA A 227 -5.67 -2.24 26.30
N ARG A 228 -6.34 -2.60 25.22
CA ARG A 228 -7.36 -1.77 24.55
C ARG A 228 -8.58 -2.62 24.17
N PRO A 229 -9.52 -2.86 25.09
CA PRO A 229 -10.63 -3.81 24.89
C PRO A 229 -11.57 -3.45 23.74
N GLN A 230 -11.73 -2.15 23.45
CA GLN A 230 -12.63 -1.66 22.41
C GLN A 230 -11.97 -1.59 21.02
N ASP A 231 -10.64 -1.58 20.97
CA ASP A 231 -9.91 -1.47 19.71
C ASP A 231 -9.83 -2.83 18.99
N SER A 232 -9.85 -2.85 17.66
CA SER A 232 -9.60 -4.06 16.88
C SER A 232 -8.14 -4.49 16.98
N VAL A 233 -7.83 -5.74 16.64
CA VAL A 233 -6.43 -6.20 16.54
C VAL A 233 -5.73 -5.47 15.40
N ALA A 234 -6.42 -5.23 14.27
CA ALA A 234 -5.88 -4.50 13.12
C ALA A 234 -5.50 -3.05 13.47
N SER A 235 -6.25 -2.41 14.38
CA SER A 235 -5.99 -1.03 14.77
C SER A 235 -4.59 -0.82 15.37
N TRP A 236 -4.01 -1.83 16.02
CA TRP A 236 -2.64 -1.76 16.55
C TRP A 236 -1.59 -1.61 15.44
N ALA A 237 -1.77 -2.32 14.32
CA ALA A 237 -0.91 -2.20 13.16
C ALA A 237 -1.03 -0.80 12.51
N MET A 238 -2.25 -0.32 12.35
CA MET A 238 -2.51 1.03 11.83
C MET A 238 -1.93 2.11 12.74
N ARG A 239 -2.11 2.00 14.07
CA ARG A 239 -1.55 2.93 15.07
C ARG A 239 -0.04 2.90 15.10
N PHE A 240 0.59 1.71 14.97
CA PHE A 240 2.04 1.59 14.91
C PHE A 240 2.62 2.44 13.78
N VAL A 241 2.12 2.24 12.57
CA VAL A 241 2.57 2.96 11.38
C VAL A 241 2.25 4.45 11.48
N ALA A 242 1.05 4.80 11.94
CA ALA A 242 0.64 6.20 12.15
C ALA A 242 1.49 6.93 13.19
N SER A 243 2.11 6.20 14.13
CA SER A 243 2.98 6.80 15.17
C SER A 243 4.35 7.22 14.63
N LEU A 244 4.70 6.88 13.39
CA LEU A 244 5.97 7.25 12.76
C LEU A 244 5.83 8.64 12.11
N PRO A 245 6.66 9.64 12.51
CA PRO A 245 6.49 11.03 12.06
C PRO A 245 6.66 11.22 10.55
N GLY A 246 7.58 10.48 9.91
CA GLY A 246 7.87 10.55 8.47
C GLY A 246 6.82 9.90 7.56
N VAL A 247 5.83 9.19 8.13
CA VAL A 247 4.75 8.58 7.34
C VAL A 247 3.78 9.66 6.87
N LEU A 248 3.54 9.76 5.57
CA LEU A 248 2.59 10.70 4.96
C LEU A 248 1.16 10.15 4.98
N THR A 249 0.99 8.94 4.47
CA THR A 249 -0.31 8.25 4.38
C THR A 249 -0.13 6.75 4.46
N ILE A 250 -1.16 6.05 4.92
CA ILE A 250 -1.18 4.61 5.17
C ILE A 250 -2.21 3.98 4.22
N LEU A 251 -1.74 3.19 3.26
CA LEU A 251 -2.61 2.54 2.29
C LEU A 251 -3.25 1.29 2.90
N SER A 252 -4.54 1.31 3.05
CA SER A 252 -5.30 0.13 3.46
C SER A 252 -6.24 -0.32 2.34
N GLY A 253 -6.15 -1.60 1.97
CA GLY A 253 -7.10 -2.27 1.11
C GLY A 253 -8.31 -2.72 1.93
N MET A 254 -9.42 -2.01 1.81
CA MET A 254 -10.64 -2.26 2.57
C MET A 254 -11.71 -2.86 1.65
N THR A 255 -12.06 -4.11 1.90
CA THR A 255 -13.02 -4.89 1.09
C THR A 255 -14.43 -4.83 1.67
N THR A 256 -14.57 -4.50 2.97
CA THR A 256 -15.87 -4.42 3.66
C THR A 256 -16.05 -3.08 4.36
N MET A 257 -17.30 -2.72 4.63
CA MET A 257 -17.64 -1.50 5.37
C MET A 257 -17.09 -1.52 6.79
N ASP A 258 -17.09 -2.67 7.45
CA ASP A 258 -16.54 -2.83 8.80
C ASP A 258 -15.04 -2.51 8.86
N GLN A 259 -14.26 -3.00 7.85
CA GLN A 259 -12.83 -2.68 7.75
C GLN A 259 -12.61 -1.17 7.54
N LEU A 260 -13.41 -0.55 6.68
CA LEU A 260 -13.34 0.90 6.46
C LEU A 260 -13.67 1.68 7.73
N GLN A 261 -14.74 1.34 8.42
CA GLN A 261 -15.15 2.02 9.64
C GLN A 261 -14.13 1.86 10.76
N ASP A 262 -13.55 0.66 10.92
CA ASP A 262 -12.51 0.41 11.91
C ASP A 262 -11.26 1.27 11.65
N ASN A 263 -10.80 1.35 10.40
CA ASN A 263 -9.67 2.20 10.03
C ASN A 263 -9.97 3.69 10.17
N LEU A 264 -11.18 4.12 9.81
CA LEU A 264 -11.64 5.50 10.02
C LEU A 264 -11.66 5.87 11.50
N CYS A 265 -12.21 5.00 12.36
CA CYS A 265 -12.21 5.21 13.80
C CYS A 265 -10.78 5.25 14.37
N THR A 266 -9.91 4.39 13.89
CA THR A 266 -8.51 4.29 14.36
C THR A 266 -7.70 5.54 14.05
N LEU A 267 -7.90 6.13 12.85
CA LEU A 267 -7.07 7.22 12.32
C LEU A 267 -7.76 8.59 12.31
N SER A 268 -8.95 8.71 12.91
CA SER A 268 -9.62 9.99 13.15
C SER A 268 -9.44 10.41 14.62
N GLY A 269 -8.89 11.59 14.86
CA GLY A 269 -8.48 12.01 16.21
C GLY A 269 -7.37 11.14 16.79
N PHE A 270 -6.43 10.78 15.93
CA PHE A 270 -5.34 9.84 16.23
C PHE A 270 -4.39 10.39 17.30
N SER A 271 -4.02 9.52 18.24
CA SER A 271 -2.92 9.75 19.17
C SER A 271 -1.86 8.67 18.99
N PRO A 272 -0.56 9.05 18.94
CA PRO A 272 0.54 8.08 18.82
C PRO A 272 0.54 7.04 19.94
N LEU A 273 1.10 5.87 19.66
CA LEU A 273 1.32 4.84 20.67
C LEU A 273 2.20 5.37 21.79
N SER A 274 1.76 5.18 23.03
CA SER A 274 2.56 5.42 24.22
C SER A 274 3.66 4.35 24.37
N ASP A 275 4.60 4.56 25.29
CA ASP A 275 5.63 3.55 25.59
C ASP A 275 4.99 2.25 26.10
N ALA A 276 3.96 2.34 26.95
CA ALA A 276 3.22 1.17 27.42
C ALA A 276 2.49 0.42 26.28
N ASP A 277 1.96 1.13 25.28
CA ASP A 277 1.39 0.49 24.09
C ASP A 277 2.47 -0.22 23.27
N ARG A 278 3.66 0.36 23.16
CA ARG A 278 4.81 -0.26 22.46
C ARG A 278 5.27 -1.53 23.15
N ASP A 279 5.40 -1.53 24.49
CA ASP A 279 5.74 -2.72 25.28
C ASP A 279 4.69 -3.82 25.14
N THR A 280 3.42 -3.44 25.11
CA THR A 280 2.30 -4.35 24.85
C THR A 280 2.41 -4.99 23.46
N LEU A 281 2.69 -4.19 22.46
CA LEU A 281 2.84 -4.65 21.07
C LEU A 281 4.04 -5.59 20.93
N GLU A 282 5.20 -5.27 21.56
CA GLU A 282 6.38 -6.15 21.57
C GLU A 282 6.08 -7.50 22.24
N THR A 283 5.31 -7.49 23.33
CA THR A 283 4.85 -8.73 23.99
C THR A 283 4.02 -9.59 23.04
N ALA A 284 3.03 -8.99 22.37
CA ALA A 284 2.19 -9.69 21.38
C ALA A 284 3.00 -10.23 20.20
N ILE A 285 3.96 -9.44 19.67
CA ILE A 285 4.88 -9.88 18.61
C ILE A 285 5.71 -11.07 19.07
N GLY A 286 6.23 -11.05 20.32
CA GLY A 286 7.00 -12.14 20.88
C GLY A 286 6.23 -13.46 20.97
N ILE A 287 4.93 -13.40 21.29
CA ILE A 287 4.03 -14.55 21.29
C ILE A 287 3.80 -15.05 19.85
N PHE A 288 3.40 -14.14 18.95
CA PHE A 288 3.10 -14.44 17.56
C PHE A 288 4.27 -15.12 16.83
N ARG A 289 5.50 -14.66 17.04
CA ARG A 289 6.72 -15.24 16.42
C ARG A 289 7.02 -16.66 16.88
N LYS A 290 6.63 -17.05 18.08
CA LYS A 290 6.86 -18.43 18.59
C LYS A 290 6.06 -19.49 17.81
N ASN A 291 5.03 -19.09 17.07
CA ASN A 291 4.17 -20.02 16.33
C ASN A 291 4.79 -20.49 14.99
N GLY A 292 5.99 -20.07 14.63
CA GLY A 292 6.71 -20.57 13.44
C GLY A 292 6.05 -20.26 12.10
N ILE A 293 5.38 -19.12 11.98
CA ILE A 293 4.70 -18.69 10.75
C ILE A 293 5.68 -18.42 9.61
N ILE A 294 5.25 -18.67 8.39
CA ILE A 294 5.97 -18.26 7.18
C ILE A 294 5.71 -16.76 6.92
N PRO A 295 6.74 -15.94 6.74
CA PRO A 295 6.61 -14.49 6.57
C PRO A 295 6.12 -14.09 5.16
N CYS A 296 5.07 -14.75 4.65
CA CYS A 296 4.44 -14.41 3.38
C CYS A 296 3.52 -13.20 3.55
N THR A 297 3.64 -12.21 2.63
CA THR A 297 2.81 -11.00 2.62
C THR A 297 1.60 -11.11 1.71
N GLY A 298 1.48 -12.19 0.92
CA GLY A 298 0.44 -12.34 -0.08
C GLY A 298 0.53 -11.32 -1.22
N CYS A 299 1.73 -10.83 -1.53
CA CYS A 299 1.95 -9.85 -2.59
C CYS A 299 1.84 -10.43 -4.01
N TRP A 300 1.83 -11.76 -4.14
CA TRP A 300 1.68 -12.51 -5.41
C TRP A 300 2.86 -12.40 -6.39
N TYR A 301 3.96 -11.72 -6.04
CA TYR A 301 5.13 -11.62 -6.92
C TYR A 301 5.82 -12.95 -7.23
N CYS A 302 5.51 -14.02 -6.48
CA CYS A 302 6.00 -15.37 -6.71
C CYS A 302 5.05 -16.25 -7.54
N MET A 303 3.97 -15.67 -8.15
CA MET A 303 2.90 -16.47 -8.79
C MET A 303 3.23 -17.00 -10.19
N ASP A 304 4.30 -16.57 -10.82
CA ASP A 304 4.81 -17.19 -12.04
C ASP A 304 5.67 -18.43 -11.74
N CYS A 305 5.23 -19.21 -10.76
CA CYS A 305 5.92 -20.45 -10.39
C CYS A 305 5.96 -21.41 -11.59
N PRO A 306 7.15 -21.79 -12.12
CA PRO A 306 7.28 -22.57 -13.34
C PRO A 306 6.71 -24.00 -13.22
N VAL A 307 6.39 -24.43 -11.99
CA VAL A 307 5.75 -25.73 -11.70
C VAL A 307 4.30 -25.57 -11.23
N GLY A 308 3.71 -24.39 -11.34
CA GLY A 308 2.29 -24.13 -11.08
C GLY A 308 1.88 -24.18 -9.60
N VAL A 309 2.83 -24.03 -8.66
CA VAL A 309 2.50 -24.01 -7.22
C VAL A 309 1.90 -22.67 -6.83
N GLN A 310 0.73 -22.69 -6.22
CA GLN A 310 0.07 -21.52 -5.63
C GLN A 310 0.76 -21.15 -4.30
N ILE A 311 1.94 -20.54 -4.39
CA ILE A 311 2.85 -20.31 -3.25
C ILE A 311 2.18 -19.47 -2.15
N PRO A 312 1.56 -18.29 -2.43
CA PRO A 312 0.94 -17.49 -1.39
C PRO A 312 -0.23 -18.20 -0.69
N ASP A 313 -1.05 -18.94 -1.43
CA ASP A 313 -2.17 -19.67 -0.87
C ASP A 313 -1.71 -20.80 0.05
N ASN A 314 -0.67 -21.54 -0.35
CA ASN A 314 -0.09 -22.59 0.47
C ASN A 314 0.52 -22.03 1.76
N PHE A 315 1.23 -20.91 1.68
CA PHE A 315 1.78 -20.24 2.87
C PHE A 315 0.68 -19.67 3.77
N SER A 316 -0.37 -19.13 3.18
CA SER A 316 -1.55 -18.63 3.93
C SER A 316 -2.22 -19.79 4.69
N ARG A 317 -2.50 -20.92 4.03
CA ARG A 317 -3.08 -22.11 4.66
C ARG A 317 -2.19 -22.66 5.77
N TYR A 318 -0.88 -22.76 5.51
CA TYR A 318 0.08 -23.19 6.53
C TYR A 318 0.05 -22.27 7.76
N ASN A 319 0.03 -20.96 7.54
CA ASN A 319 -0.01 -20.00 8.63
C ASN A 319 -1.32 -20.06 9.41
N ILE A 320 -2.47 -20.22 8.72
CA ILE A 320 -3.77 -20.43 9.36
C ILE A 320 -3.71 -21.70 10.23
N TYR A 321 -3.29 -22.83 9.66
CA TYR A 321 -3.15 -24.07 10.41
C TYR A 321 -2.22 -23.91 11.63
N THR A 322 -1.09 -23.23 11.46
CA THR A 322 -0.10 -23.03 12.54
C THR A 322 -0.69 -22.22 13.70
N VAL A 323 -1.59 -21.26 13.41
CA VAL A 323 -2.25 -20.40 14.40
C VAL A 323 -3.50 -21.06 15.01
N THR A 324 -4.36 -21.66 14.18
CA THR A 324 -5.66 -22.20 14.64
C THR A 324 -5.60 -23.66 15.05
N LYS A 325 -4.65 -24.44 14.52
CA LYS A 325 -4.56 -25.90 14.60
C LYS A 325 -5.78 -26.60 14.00
N ASP A 326 -6.59 -25.92 13.20
CA ASP A 326 -7.70 -26.48 12.46
C ASP A 326 -7.20 -26.99 11.09
N GLU A 327 -7.59 -28.23 10.70
CA GLU A 327 -7.23 -28.86 9.42
C GLU A 327 -8.09 -28.37 8.25
#